data_c92dd198187e88fdc85bbc9e1b9a4de9
#
_entry.id   c92dd198187e88fdc85bbc9e1b9a4de9
#
_cell.length_a   1.000
_cell.length_b   1.000
_cell.length_c   1.000
_cell.angle_alpha   90.00
_cell.angle_beta   90.00
_cell.angle_gamma   90.00
#
_symmetry.space_group_name_H-M   'P 1'
#
loop_
_entity.id
_entity.type
_entity.pdbx_description
1 polymer ?
#
loop_
_entity_poly.entity_id
_entity_poly.type
_entity_poly.pdbx_seq_one_letter_code
_entity_poly.pdbx_strand_id
1 'polypeptide(L)'
;MTQESIVKRGYRSELRQRQAEETRTRIVAAAAELFAADGYARTTLAKIAAAAGVSTETVQGQGSKAALLIAAVEQAAVGVSGEKNILNLEIGRRYQAVATPAEAVDLLAAAQTEMNERSVGLSLAFIGAANADPELDRHLTALVASITGQDRRVLEIYRDRGWLRDDIPFDELVESAAVLCSIDTFVRITRHDGWTVDRYRAWLRRMLTEVVFLPLQAD
;
A
#
# COMPACT_ATOMS: atom_id res chain seq x y z
N MET A 1 -46.33 -18.60 3.33
CA MET A 1 -44.93 -18.74 2.99
C MET A 1 -44.24 -19.41 4.19
N THR A 2 -43.78 -20.64 4.03
CA THR A 2 -43.26 -21.46 5.12
C THR A 2 -41.82 -21.02 5.50
N GLN A 3 -41.50 -21.10 6.76
CA GLN A 3 -40.19 -20.72 7.35
C GLN A 3 -38.98 -21.38 6.62
N GLU A 4 -39.18 -22.58 6.08
CA GLU A 4 -38.20 -23.31 5.27
C GLU A 4 -37.87 -22.64 3.92
N SER A 5 -38.76 -21.88 3.32
CA SER A 5 -38.54 -21.15 2.06
C SER A 5 -37.72 -19.87 2.29
N ILE A 6 -37.80 -19.27 3.48
CA ILE A 6 -37.06 -18.09 3.89
C ILE A 6 -35.59 -18.46 4.18
N VAL A 7 -35.36 -19.57 4.88
CA VAL A 7 -34.00 -20.08 5.18
C VAL A 7 -33.25 -20.49 3.91
N LYS A 8 -33.90 -21.17 2.97
CA LYS A 8 -33.30 -21.54 1.67
C LYS A 8 -32.98 -20.33 0.80
N ARG A 9 -33.76 -19.25 0.91
CA ARG A 9 -33.55 -17.99 0.14
C ARG A 9 -32.35 -17.21 0.73
N GLY A 10 -32.20 -17.17 2.06
CA GLY A 10 -31.05 -16.56 2.75
C GLY A 10 -29.75 -17.28 2.41
N TYR A 11 -29.72 -18.60 2.52
CA TYR A 11 -28.55 -19.40 2.22
C TYR A 11 -28.07 -19.29 0.75
N ARG A 12 -29.01 -19.24 -0.23
CA ARG A 12 -28.68 -19.01 -1.64
C ARG A 12 -28.14 -17.59 -1.89
N SER A 13 -28.61 -16.60 -1.15
CA SER A 13 -28.11 -15.23 -1.23
C SER A 13 -26.67 -15.13 -0.72
N GLU A 14 -26.38 -15.72 0.44
CA GLU A 14 -25.02 -15.74 1.03
C GLU A 14 -24.02 -16.49 0.15
N LEU A 15 -24.42 -17.63 -0.43
CA LEU A 15 -23.55 -18.38 -1.34
C LEU A 15 -23.22 -17.55 -2.60
N ARG A 16 -24.21 -16.88 -3.17
CA ARG A 16 -24.01 -15.99 -4.33
C ARG A 16 -23.09 -14.80 -3.99
N GLN A 17 -23.26 -14.21 -2.81
CA GLN A 17 -22.39 -13.12 -2.35
C GLN A 17 -20.95 -13.58 -2.20
N ARG A 18 -20.70 -14.72 -1.55
CA ARG A 18 -19.35 -15.29 -1.44
C ARG A 18 -18.71 -15.57 -2.81
N GLN A 19 -19.47 -16.19 -3.73
CA GLN A 19 -18.97 -16.44 -5.09
C GLN A 19 -18.67 -15.16 -5.86
N ALA A 20 -19.48 -14.11 -5.69
CA ALA A 20 -19.23 -12.81 -6.31
C ALA A 20 -17.96 -12.16 -5.73
N GLU A 21 -17.76 -12.26 -4.43
CA GLU A 21 -16.58 -11.71 -3.72
C GLU A 21 -15.30 -12.46 -4.08
N GLU A 22 -15.34 -13.79 -4.15
CA GLU A 22 -14.23 -14.63 -4.65
C GLU A 22 -13.87 -14.30 -6.10
N THR A 23 -14.88 -14.10 -6.95
CA THR A 23 -14.69 -13.70 -8.35
C THR A 23 -14.06 -12.31 -8.45
N ARG A 24 -14.54 -11.34 -7.66
CA ARG A 24 -13.98 -10.00 -7.59
C ARG A 24 -12.50 -10.05 -7.15
N THR A 25 -12.19 -10.79 -6.10
CA THR A 25 -10.82 -10.95 -5.59
C THR A 25 -9.88 -11.50 -6.67
N ARG A 26 -10.31 -12.53 -7.42
CA ARG A 26 -9.52 -13.09 -8.53
C ARG A 26 -9.31 -12.07 -9.66
N ILE A 27 -10.33 -11.29 -10.01
CA ILE A 27 -10.24 -10.25 -11.04
C ILE A 27 -9.26 -9.16 -10.62
N VAL A 28 -9.34 -8.67 -9.37
CA VAL A 28 -8.44 -7.63 -8.85
C VAL A 28 -7.01 -8.14 -8.76
N ALA A 29 -6.78 -9.39 -8.33
CA ALA A 29 -5.45 -10.00 -8.29
C ALA A 29 -4.84 -10.12 -9.70
N ALA A 30 -5.60 -10.64 -10.69
CA ALA A 30 -5.15 -10.74 -12.07
C ALA A 30 -4.87 -9.35 -12.68
N ALA A 31 -5.68 -8.34 -12.35
CA ALA A 31 -5.46 -6.96 -12.77
C ALA A 31 -4.16 -6.40 -12.16
N ALA A 32 -3.91 -6.64 -10.87
CA ALA A 32 -2.69 -6.19 -10.18
C ALA A 32 -1.43 -6.76 -10.84
N GLU A 33 -1.40 -8.06 -11.13
CA GLU A 33 -0.28 -8.72 -11.79
C GLU A 33 -0.03 -8.15 -13.19
N LEU A 34 -1.08 -7.98 -13.99
CA LEU A 34 -0.97 -7.45 -15.35
C LEU A 34 -0.56 -5.96 -15.36
N PHE A 35 -1.10 -5.15 -14.45
CA PHE A 35 -0.69 -3.76 -14.34
C PHE A 35 0.77 -3.64 -13.89
N ALA A 36 1.21 -4.47 -12.95
CA ALA A 36 2.59 -4.46 -12.49
C ALA A 36 3.59 -4.91 -13.57
N ALA A 37 3.23 -5.91 -14.39
CA ALA A 37 4.09 -6.47 -15.43
C ALA A 37 4.07 -5.65 -16.73
N ASP A 38 2.87 -5.32 -17.21
CA ASP A 38 2.67 -4.69 -18.54
C ASP A 38 2.51 -3.16 -18.47
N GLY A 39 2.19 -2.62 -17.31
CA GLY A 39 1.75 -1.24 -17.11
C GLY A 39 0.28 -1.02 -17.52
N TYR A 40 -0.25 0.17 -17.17
CA TYR A 40 -1.66 0.49 -17.41
C TYR A 40 -2.04 0.47 -18.88
N ALA A 41 -1.26 1.12 -19.76
CA ALA A 41 -1.61 1.29 -21.17
C ALA A 41 -1.79 -0.05 -21.90
N ARG A 42 -0.91 -1.03 -21.66
CA ARG A 42 -0.90 -2.34 -22.35
C ARG A 42 -1.84 -3.37 -21.75
N THR A 43 -2.40 -3.12 -20.56
CA THR A 43 -3.39 -3.98 -19.91
C THR A 43 -4.78 -3.66 -20.46
N THR A 44 -5.52 -4.70 -20.87
CA THR A 44 -6.92 -4.59 -21.34
C THR A 44 -7.85 -5.44 -20.49
N LEU A 45 -9.15 -5.09 -20.47
CA LEU A 45 -10.15 -5.89 -19.74
C LEU A 45 -10.21 -7.34 -20.25
N ALA A 46 -9.97 -7.57 -21.55
CA ALA A 46 -9.91 -8.92 -22.11
C ALA A 46 -8.71 -9.73 -21.58
N LYS A 47 -7.53 -9.11 -21.43
CA LYS A 47 -6.37 -9.76 -20.79
C LYS A 47 -6.66 -10.12 -19.31
N ILE A 48 -7.28 -9.19 -18.58
CA ILE A 48 -7.67 -9.42 -17.18
C ILE A 48 -8.67 -10.58 -17.10
N ALA A 49 -9.68 -10.62 -17.99
CA ALA A 49 -10.66 -11.69 -18.05
C ALA A 49 -10.01 -13.05 -18.29
N ALA A 50 -9.11 -13.13 -19.26
CA ALA A 50 -8.37 -14.35 -19.56
C ALA A 50 -7.52 -14.83 -18.36
N ALA A 51 -6.80 -13.93 -17.70
CA ALA A 51 -5.99 -14.25 -16.52
C ALA A 51 -6.84 -14.66 -15.31
N ALA A 52 -8.00 -14.02 -15.09
CA ALA A 52 -8.91 -14.35 -14.00
C ALA A 52 -9.79 -15.59 -14.27
N GLY A 53 -9.79 -16.13 -15.49
CA GLY A 53 -10.62 -17.27 -15.89
C GLY A 53 -12.12 -16.94 -15.89
N VAL A 54 -12.49 -15.74 -16.37
CA VAL A 54 -13.88 -15.25 -16.46
C VAL A 54 -14.15 -14.61 -17.82
N SER A 55 -15.41 -14.28 -18.11
CA SER A 55 -15.74 -13.51 -19.33
C SER A 55 -15.38 -12.04 -19.21
N THR A 56 -15.18 -11.36 -20.34
CA THR A 56 -14.93 -9.92 -20.37
C THR A 56 -16.09 -9.12 -19.79
N GLU A 57 -17.33 -9.57 -20.00
CA GLU A 57 -18.55 -8.98 -19.44
C GLU A 57 -18.53 -9.06 -17.91
N THR A 58 -18.03 -10.18 -17.35
CA THR A 58 -17.87 -10.33 -15.89
C THR A 58 -16.90 -9.31 -15.34
N VAL A 59 -15.77 -9.06 -16.03
CA VAL A 59 -14.79 -8.02 -15.64
C VAL A 59 -15.39 -6.63 -15.76
N GLN A 60 -16.08 -6.32 -16.86
CA GLN A 60 -16.78 -5.04 -17.06
C GLN A 60 -17.81 -4.76 -15.96
N GLY A 61 -18.50 -5.80 -15.49
CA GLY A 61 -19.43 -5.72 -14.36
C GLY A 61 -18.75 -5.35 -13.01
N GLN A 62 -17.42 -5.48 -12.89
CA GLN A 62 -16.67 -5.06 -11.71
C GLN A 62 -16.19 -3.61 -11.78
N GLY A 63 -16.26 -2.98 -12.95
CA GLY A 63 -15.90 -1.58 -13.15
C GLY A 63 -15.02 -1.32 -14.38
N SER A 64 -14.64 -0.06 -14.52
CA SER A 64 -13.69 0.39 -15.56
C SER A 64 -12.28 -0.14 -15.29
N LYS A 65 -11.40 -0.05 -16.29
CA LYS A 65 -9.97 -0.36 -16.12
C LYS A 65 -9.32 0.51 -15.02
N ALA A 66 -9.71 1.78 -14.92
CA ALA A 66 -9.27 2.68 -13.87
C ALA A 66 -9.74 2.20 -12.49
N ALA A 67 -11.02 1.82 -12.34
CA ALA A 67 -11.55 1.29 -11.08
C ALA A 67 -10.85 -0.01 -10.64
N LEU A 68 -10.47 -0.86 -11.58
CA LEU A 68 -9.70 -2.09 -11.27
C LEU A 68 -8.26 -1.77 -10.85
N LEU A 69 -7.63 -0.74 -11.43
CA LEU A 69 -6.31 -0.31 -11.00
C LEU A 69 -6.36 0.27 -9.58
N ILE A 70 -7.34 1.12 -9.29
CA ILE A 70 -7.55 1.66 -7.94
C ILE A 70 -7.73 0.52 -6.93
N ALA A 71 -8.64 -0.43 -7.21
CA ALA A 71 -8.87 -1.57 -6.32
C ALA A 71 -7.61 -2.42 -6.10
N ALA A 72 -6.80 -2.62 -7.15
CA ALA A 72 -5.54 -3.35 -7.06
C ALA A 72 -4.52 -2.62 -6.16
N VAL A 73 -4.41 -1.30 -6.30
CA VAL A 73 -3.50 -0.47 -5.48
C VAL A 73 -3.96 -0.42 -4.03
N GLU A 74 -5.26 -0.22 -3.78
CA GLU A 74 -5.83 -0.23 -2.43
C GLU A 74 -5.58 -1.58 -1.73
N GLN A 75 -5.76 -2.69 -2.45
CA GLN A 75 -5.49 -4.02 -1.91
C GLN A 75 -4.00 -4.22 -1.60
N ALA A 76 -3.10 -3.74 -2.43
CA ALA A 76 -1.66 -3.84 -2.22
C ALA A 76 -1.16 -2.94 -1.08
N ALA A 77 -1.69 -1.72 -0.96
CA ALA A 77 -1.26 -0.74 0.04
C ALA A 77 -1.71 -1.11 1.46
N VAL A 78 -2.90 -1.70 1.62
CA VAL A 78 -3.49 -1.95 2.95
C VAL A 78 -3.33 -3.41 3.39
N GLY A 79 -3.03 -4.34 2.48
CA GLY A 79 -2.87 -5.78 2.78
C GLY A 79 -4.12 -6.46 3.34
N VAL A 80 -5.11 -5.68 3.78
CA VAL A 80 -6.43 -6.12 4.24
C VAL A 80 -7.46 -5.07 3.80
N SER A 81 -8.36 -5.47 2.91
CA SER A 81 -9.47 -4.62 2.43
C SER A 81 -10.25 -4.03 3.62
N GLY A 82 -10.18 -2.72 3.83
CA GLY A 82 -11.08 -1.97 4.71
C GLY A 82 -10.50 -1.41 6.00
N GLU A 83 -9.33 -1.83 6.51
CA GLU A 83 -8.75 -1.22 7.71
C GLU A 83 -8.01 0.09 7.36
N LYS A 84 -8.50 1.19 7.90
CA LYS A 84 -7.98 2.54 7.63
C LYS A 84 -6.89 2.98 8.60
N ASN A 85 -6.64 2.23 9.66
CA ASN A 85 -5.64 2.55 10.67
C ASN A 85 -4.58 1.46 10.73
N ILE A 86 -3.37 1.78 10.26
CA ILE A 86 -2.23 0.84 10.25
C ILE A 86 -1.96 0.24 11.63
N LEU A 87 -2.25 0.97 12.71
CA LEU A 87 -2.01 0.51 14.08
C LEU A 87 -2.88 -0.68 14.49
N ASN A 88 -3.99 -0.93 13.78
CA ASN A 88 -4.85 -2.10 13.99
C ASN A 88 -4.34 -3.34 13.26
N LEU A 89 -3.43 -3.18 12.32
CA LEU A 89 -2.81 -4.26 11.55
C LEU A 89 -1.67 -4.92 12.34
N GLU A 90 -1.23 -6.08 11.88
CA GLU A 90 -0.09 -6.78 12.49
C GLU A 90 1.18 -5.95 12.49
N ILE A 91 1.48 -5.27 11.38
CA ILE A 91 2.63 -4.37 11.31
C ILE A 91 2.52 -3.21 12.30
N GLY A 92 1.33 -2.67 12.50
CA GLY A 92 1.08 -1.62 13.48
C GLY A 92 1.32 -2.08 14.92
N ARG A 93 0.93 -3.32 15.24
CA ARG A 93 1.26 -3.92 16.56
C ARG A 93 2.77 -4.06 16.74
N ARG A 94 3.51 -4.40 15.69
CA ARG A 94 4.98 -4.46 15.73
C ARG A 94 5.57 -3.07 15.98
N TYR A 95 5.09 -2.01 15.32
CA TYR A 95 5.52 -0.63 15.58
C TYR A 95 5.27 -0.20 17.04
N GLN A 96 4.17 -0.65 17.63
CA GLN A 96 3.86 -0.37 19.03
C GLN A 96 4.71 -1.18 20.03
N ALA A 97 5.17 -2.36 19.64
CA ALA A 97 5.88 -3.30 20.50
C ALA A 97 7.39 -3.07 20.62
N VAL A 98 8.01 -2.27 19.73
CA VAL A 98 9.44 -1.98 19.79
C VAL A 98 9.81 -1.29 21.10
N ALA A 99 10.92 -1.67 21.69
CA ALA A 99 11.37 -1.22 23.01
C ALA A 99 12.38 -0.06 22.95
N THR A 100 13.08 0.09 21.83
CA THR A 100 14.15 1.08 21.66
C THR A 100 14.01 1.88 20.36
N PRO A 101 14.56 3.11 20.29
CA PRO A 101 14.62 3.87 19.05
C PRO A 101 15.35 3.12 17.91
N ALA A 102 16.39 2.37 18.22
CA ALA A 102 17.14 1.59 17.23
C ALA A 102 16.25 0.50 16.58
N GLU A 103 15.50 -0.24 17.40
CA GLU A 103 14.52 -1.23 16.89
C GLU A 103 13.42 -0.57 16.06
N ALA A 104 12.97 0.63 16.45
CA ALA A 104 11.96 1.38 15.69
C ALA A 104 12.46 1.74 14.30
N VAL A 105 13.67 2.28 14.18
CA VAL A 105 14.31 2.63 12.90
C VAL A 105 14.53 1.38 12.04
N ASP A 106 15.03 0.29 12.63
CA ASP A 106 15.26 -0.96 11.92
C ASP A 106 13.96 -1.53 11.35
N LEU A 107 12.90 -1.52 12.15
CA LEU A 107 11.58 -2.00 11.72
C LEU A 107 10.97 -1.11 10.62
N LEU A 108 11.05 0.23 10.76
CA LEU A 108 10.57 1.17 9.75
C LEU A 108 11.31 0.96 8.42
N ALA A 109 12.63 0.93 8.43
CA ALA A 109 13.43 0.77 7.22
C ALA A 109 13.17 -0.58 6.54
N ALA A 110 13.07 -1.67 7.31
CA ALA A 110 12.78 -3.00 6.78
C ALA A 110 11.38 -3.08 6.17
N ALA A 111 10.35 -2.71 6.93
CA ALA A 111 8.96 -2.81 6.51
C ALA A 111 8.68 -1.93 5.27
N GLN A 112 9.23 -0.71 5.25
CA GLN A 112 9.06 0.19 4.10
C GLN A 112 9.79 -0.32 2.86
N THR A 113 11.00 -0.86 3.01
CA THR A 113 11.73 -1.46 1.89
C THR A 113 10.95 -2.63 1.29
N GLU A 114 10.46 -3.55 2.12
CA GLU A 114 9.65 -4.69 1.68
C GLU A 114 8.34 -4.26 1.01
N MET A 115 7.68 -3.22 1.53
CA MET A 115 6.46 -2.66 0.93
C MET A 115 6.76 -2.09 -0.45
N ASN A 116 7.79 -1.25 -0.58
CA ASN A 116 8.18 -0.64 -1.85
C ASN A 116 8.59 -1.71 -2.87
N GLU A 117 9.36 -2.72 -2.49
CA GLU A 117 9.79 -3.80 -3.38
C GLU A 117 8.59 -4.58 -3.95
N ARG A 118 7.61 -4.90 -3.11
CA ARG A 118 6.39 -5.61 -3.53
C ARG A 118 5.47 -4.77 -4.41
N SER A 119 5.36 -3.47 -4.13
CA SER A 119 4.38 -2.60 -4.78
C SER A 119 4.90 -1.83 -5.99
N VAL A 120 6.23 -1.79 -6.22
CA VAL A 120 6.85 -0.88 -7.19
C VAL A 120 6.29 -0.99 -8.60
N GLY A 121 6.00 -2.20 -9.09
CA GLY A 121 5.44 -2.39 -10.44
C GLY A 121 4.05 -1.77 -10.58
N LEU A 122 3.19 -2.02 -9.61
CA LEU A 122 1.82 -1.51 -9.57
C LEU A 122 1.80 0.00 -9.33
N SER A 123 2.65 0.51 -8.43
CA SER A 123 2.78 1.95 -8.16
C SER A 123 3.20 2.73 -9.38
N LEU A 124 4.19 2.24 -10.14
CA LEU A 124 4.63 2.86 -11.39
C LEU A 124 3.53 2.85 -12.45
N ALA A 125 2.74 1.77 -12.54
CA ALA A 125 1.59 1.71 -13.45
C ALA A 125 0.53 2.75 -13.07
N PHE A 126 0.31 2.97 -11.77
CA PHE A 126 -0.65 3.94 -11.26
C PHE A 126 -0.19 5.38 -11.49
N ILE A 127 1.05 5.71 -11.11
CA ILE A 127 1.65 7.04 -11.34
C ILE A 127 1.63 7.38 -12.84
N GLY A 128 2.05 6.44 -13.70
CA GLY A 128 2.03 6.64 -15.15
C GLY A 128 0.63 6.83 -15.72
N ALA A 129 -0.39 6.19 -15.16
CA ALA A 129 -1.78 6.34 -15.58
C ALA A 129 -2.39 7.66 -15.08
N ALA A 130 -2.07 8.09 -13.86
CA ALA A 130 -2.54 9.33 -13.25
C ALA A 130 -2.16 10.57 -14.06
N ASN A 131 -0.99 10.58 -14.70
CA ASN A 131 -0.55 11.68 -15.56
C ASN A 131 -1.48 11.95 -16.76
N ALA A 132 -2.31 10.98 -17.15
CA ALA A 132 -3.19 11.10 -18.32
C ALA A 132 -4.70 11.04 -17.97
N ASP A 133 -5.03 10.76 -16.72
CA ASP A 133 -6.40 10.56 -16.26
C ASP A 133 -6.67 11.33 -14.95
N PRO A 134 -7.47 12.42 -14.98
CA PRO A 134 -7.76 13.24 -13.81
C PRO A 134 -8.46 12.50 -12.67
N GLU A 135 -9.17 11.40 -12.94
CA GLU A 135 -9.77 10.58 -11.89
C GLU A 135 -8.68 9.82 -11.15
N LEU A 136 -7.76 9.20 -11.87
CA LEU A 136 -6.63 8.49 -11.29
C LEU A 136 -5.67 9.44 -10.55
N ASP A 137 -5.47 10.65 -11.03
CA ASP A 137 -4.65 11.66 -10.36
C ASP A 137 -5.23 12.06 -8.99
N ARG A 138 -6.55 12.28 -8.91
CA ARG A 138 -7.22 12.53 -7.63
C ARG A 138 -7.10 11.36 -6.66
N HIS A 139 -7.21 10.13 -7.16
CA HIS A 139 -7.03 8.93 -6.32
C HIS A 139 -5.59 8.75 -5.87
N LEU A 140 -4.60 9.04 -6.72
CA LEU A 140 -3.19 9.02 -6.35
C LEU A 140 -2.90 10.04 -5.24
N THR A 141 -3.38 11.29 -5.40
CA THR A 141 -3.25 12.33 -4.39
C THR A 141 -3.87 11.91 -3.04
N ALA A 142 -5.07 11.34 -3.07
CA ALA A 142 -5.73 10.86 -1.86
C ALA A 142 -4.99 9.68 -1.21
N LEU A 143 -4.41 8.77 -2.01
CA LEU A 143 -3.61 7.66 -1.53
C LEU A 143 -2.33 8.15 -0.83
N VAL A 144 -1.60 9.09 -1.46
CA VAL A 144 -0.38 9.69 -0.87
C VAL A 144 -0.73 10.35 0.47
N ALA A 145 -1.79 11.16 0.53
CA ALA A 145 -2.24 11.77 1.78
C ALA A 145 -2.61 10.73 2.86
N SER A 146 -3.24 9.62 2.45
CA SER A 146 -3.58 8.52 3.36
C SER A 146 -2.33 7.85 3.92
N ILE A 147 -1.32 7.59 3.09
CA ILE A 147 -0.03 6.98 3.50
C ILE A 147 0.67 7.91 4.49
N THR A 148 0.84 9.20 4.17
CA THR A 148 1.43 10.18 5.09
C THR A 148 0.66 10.25 6.42
N GLY A 149 -0.66 10.11 6.40
CA GLY A 149 -1.48 10.01 7.60
C GLY A 149 -1.20 8.75 8.44
N GLN A 150 -0.84 7.62 7.82
CA GLN A 150 -0.42 6.41 8.54
C GLN A 150 0.98 6.60 9.16
N ASP A 151 1.92 7.18 8.39
CA ASP A 151 3.26 7.49 8.88
C ASP A 151 3.20 8.41 10.10
N ARG A 152 2.35 9.45 10.06
CA ARG A 152 2.09 10.33 11.19
C ARG A 152 1.66 9.55 12.44
N ARG A 153 0.70 8.61 12.33
CA ARG A 153 0.24 7.83 13.48
C ARG A 153 1.34 6.99 14.11
N VAL A 154 2.22 6.42 13.30
CA VAL A 154 3.38 5.67 13.80
C VAL A 154 4.37 6.59 14.49
N LEU A 155 4.68 7.73 13.87
CA LEU A 155 5.62 8.71 14.45
C LEU A 155 5.05 9.40 15.71
N GLU A 156 3.75 9.55 15.86
CA GLU A 156 3.11 10.02 17.12
C GLU A 156 3.46 9.11 18.30
N ILE A 157 3.45 7.79 18.11
CA ILE A 157 3.86 6.83 19.15
C ILE A 157 5.31 7.09 19.57
N TYR A 158 6.20 7.32 18.61
CA TYR A 158 7.62 7.51 18.89
C TYR A 158 7.94 8.89 19.46
N ARG A 159 7.19 9.92 19.04
CA ARG A 159 7.22 11.25 19.67
C ARG A 159 6.82 11.18 21.14
N ASP A 160 5.70 10.49 21.46
CA ASP A 160 5.19 10.38 22.81
C ASP A 160 6.13 9.59 23.73
N ARG A 161 7.03 8.79 23.16
CA ARG A 161 8.14 8.11 23.87
C ARG A 161 9.41 8.97 23.99
N GLY A 162 9.44 10.16 23.39
CA GLY A 162 10.61 11.04 23.41
C GLY A 162 11.74 10.55 22.51
N TRP A 163 11.46 9.82 21.44
CA TRP A 163 12.47 9.24 20.56
C TRP A 163 12.79 10.08 19.33
N LEU A 164 11.91 11.02 18.99
CA LEU A 164 12.07 11.87 17.81
C LEU A 164 12.78 13.17 18.16
N ARG A 165 13.39 13.77 17.16
CA ARG A 165 13.98 15.12 17.24
C ARG A 165 12.92 16.12 17.71
N ASP A 166 13.33 17.05 18.56
CA ASP A 166 12.51 18.12 19.13
C ASP A 166 12.93 19.53 18.66
N ASP A 167 14.05 19.60 17.93
CA ASP A 167 14.55 20.82 17.30
C ASP A 167 13.92 21.13 15.93
N ILE A 168 13.10 20.20 15.42
CA ILE A 168 12.35 20.30 14.14
C ILE A 168 10.86 20.14 14.42
N PRO A 169 9.96 20.96 13.79
CA PRO A 169 8.53 20.79 13.92
C PRO A 169 8.08 19.38 13.54
N PHE A 170 7.17 18.79 14.33
CA PHE A 170 6.70 17.42 14.12
C PHE A 170 6.12 17.18 12.71
N ASP A 171 5.40 18.17 12.15
CA ASP A 171 4.86 18.08 10.79
C ASP A 171 5.97 17.97 9.73
N GLU A 172 7.09 18.62 9.94
CA GLU A 172 8.26 18.54 9.06
C GLU A 172 8.99 17.18 9.20
N LEU A 173 9.03 16.62 10.40
CA LEU A 173 9.54 15.25 10.60
C LEU A 173 8.68 14.21 9.88
N VAL A 174 7.35 14.36 9.94
CA VAL A 174 6.41 13.48 9.22
C VAL A 174 6.62 13.57 7.72
N GLU A 175 6.73 14.78 7.17
CA GLU A 175 6.98 14.99 5.74
C GLU A 175 8.33 14.43 5.31
N SER A 176 9.38 14.65 6.11
CA SER A 176 10.72 14.10 5.86
C SER A 176 10.70 12.57 5.81
N ALA A 177 10.03 11.93 6.77
CA ALA A 177 9.86 10.48 6.78
C ALA A 177 9.07 9.99 5.55
N ALA A 178 7.97 10.65 5.21
CA ALA A 178 7.13 10.30 4.06
C ALA A 178 7.92 10.37 2.74
N VAL A 179 8.75 11.40 2.56
CA VAL A 179 9.62 11.54 1.37
C VAL A 179 10.71 10.47 1.33
N LEU A 180 11.39 10.22 2.45
CA LEU A 180 12.42 9.19 2.54
C LEU A 180 11.88 7.79 2.26
N CYS A 181 10.69 7.50 2.77
CA CYS A 181 9.99 6.22 2.64
C CYS A 181 9.25 6.05 1.31
N SER A 182 9.08 7.11 0.51
CA SER A 182 8.26 7.10 -0.69
C SER A 182 8.71 6.10 -1.74
N ILE A 183 7.76 5.65 -2.56
CA ILE A 183 8.04 4.81 -3.73
C ILE A 183 8.94 5.53 -4.73
N ASP A 184 8.82 6.86 -4.86
CA ASP A 184 9.63 7.66 -5.78
C ASP A 184 11.11 7.64 -5.36
N THR A 185 11.38 7.79 -4.07
CA THR A 185 12.74 7.67 -3.50
C THR A 185 13.31 6.27 -3.73
N PHE A 186 12.51 5.22 -3.51
CA PHE A 186 12.91 3.84 -3.77
C PHE A 186 13.25 3.63 -5.25
N VAL A 187 12.38 4.05 -6.17
CA VAL A 187 12.59 3.94 -7.62
C VAL A 187 13.82 4.72 -8.06
N ARG A 188 13.96 5.95 -7.60
CA ARG A 188 15.13 6.79 -7.92
C ARG A 188 16.42 6.06 -7.58
N ILE A 189 16.55 5.58 -6.36
CA ILE A 189 17.80 5.00 -5.85
C ILE A 189 18.05 3.60 -6.44
N THR A 190 17.03 2.74 -6.51
CA THR A 190 17.24 1.34 -6.93
C THR A 190 17.20 1.15 -8.42
N ARG A 191 16.31 1.84 -9.16
CA ARG A 191 16.14 1.66 -10.61
C ARG A 191 16.95 2.64 -11.45
N HIS A 192 17.05 3.90 -11.03
CA HIS A 192 17.78 4.90 -11.80
C HIS A 192 19.25 4.97 -11.41
N ASP A 193 19.57 4.92 -10.14
CA ASP A 193 20.95 4.99 -9.64
C ASP A 193 21.59 3.60 -9.49
N GLY A 194 20.82 2.51 -9.68
CA GLY A 194 21.33 1.13 -9.74
C GLY A 194 21.77 0.55 -8.40
N TRP A 195 21.28 1.07 -7.27
CA TRP A 195 21.61 0.50 -5.98
C TRP A 195 20.85 -0.81 -5.76
N THR A 196 21.51 -1.74 -5.02
CA THR A 196 20.80 -2.92 -4.52
C THR A 196 19.78 -2.56 -3.45
N VAL A 197 18.76 -3.39 -3.29
CA VAL A 197 17.72 -3.20 -2.26
C VAL A 197 18.32 -3.16 -0.86
N ASP A 198 19.31 -4.02 -0.56
CA ASP A 198 19.99 -4.00 0.74
C ASP A 198 20.76 -2.71 1.00
N ARG A 199 21.42 -2.15 -0.05
CA ARG A 199 22.08 -0.85 0.06
C ARG A 199 21.08 0.28 0.29
N TYR A 200 19.92 0.24 -0.37
CA TYR A 200 18.84 1.18 -0.14
C TYR A 200 18.33 1.07 1.30
N ARG A 201 18.05 -0.13 1.81
CA ARG A 201 17.59 -0.36 3.19
C ARG A 201 18.57 0.21 4.21
N ALA A 202 19.85 -0.05 4.05
CA ALA A 202 20.89 0.48 4.94
C ALA A 202 20.96 2.02 4.89
N TRP A 203 20.81 2.60 3.71
CA TRP A 203 20.75 4.04 3.53
C TRP A 203 19.48 4.63 4.18
N LEU A 204 18.31 4.03 3.94
CA LEU A 204 17.03 4.49 4.53
C LEU A 204 17.10 4.46 6.06
N ARG A 205 17.62 3.37 6.62
CA ARG A 205 17.86 3.25 8.07
C ARG A 205 18.69 4.43 8.59
N ARG A 206 19.83 4.73 7.96
CA ARG A 206 20.70 5.84 8.36
C ARG A 206 19.97 7.18 8.24
N MET A 207 19.27 7.42 7.13
CA MET A 207 18.55 8.69 6.93
C MET A 207 17.45 8.90 7.95
N LEU A 208 16.65 7.86 8.26
CA LEU A 208 15.65 7.94 9.32
C LEU A 208 16.31 8.25 10.68
N THR A 209 17.42 7.60 11.00
CA THR A 209 18.16 7.88 12.24
C THR A 209 18.62 9.33 12.32
N GLU A 210 19.23 9.87 11.25
CA GLU A 210 19.83 11.20 11.25
C GLU A 210 18.81 12.33 11.14
N VAL A 211 17.69 12.09 10.42
CA VAL A 211 16.73 13.15 10.06
C VAL A 211 15.54 13.18 11.01
N VAL A 212 15.06 12.02 11.47
CA VAL A 212 13.78 11.89 12.18
C VAL A 212 13.96 11.61 13.67
N PHE A 213 14.92 10.76 14.02
CA PHE A 213 15.12 10.32 15.39
C PHE A 213 16.15 11.18 16.12
N LEU A 214 16.08 11.22 17.46
CA LEU A 214 17.17 11.74 18.28
C LEU A 214 18.44 10.92 18.02
N PRO A 215 19.65 11.53 18.18
CA PRO A 215 20.89 10.78 18.06
C PRO A 215 20.84 9.53 18.95
N LEU A 216 20.98 8.36 18.33
CA LEU A 216 21.07 7.10 19.08
C LEU A 216 22.34 7.19 19.95
N GLN A 217 22.19 7.14 21.28
CA GLN A 217 23.34 7.07 22.16
C GLN A 217 24.10 5.78 21.82
N ALA A 218 25.39 5.91 21.52
CA ALA A 218 26.26 4.76 21.37
C ALA A 218 26.40 4.11 22.75
N ASP A 219 25.97 2.86 22.88
CA ASP A 219 26.24 2.02 24.05
C ASP A 219 27.74 1.70 24.14
#